data_470b30d03860f13efda6c8c5893eb52c
#
_entry.id   470b30d03860f13efda6c8c5893eb52c
#
_cell.length_a   1.000
_cell.length_b   1.000
_cell.length_c   1.000
_cell.angle_alpha   90.00
_cell.angle_beta   90.00
_cell.angle_gamma   90.00
#
_symmetry.space_group_name_H-M   'P 1'
#
loop_
_entity.id
_entity.type
_entity.pdbx_description
1 polymer ?
#
loop_
_entity_poly.entity_id
_entity_poly.type
_entity_poly.pdbx_seq_one_letter_code
_entity_poly.pdbx_strand_id
1 'polypeptide(L)'
;MSLYSEYMDEIATRKKDLGLNPKPIDDGALVKELILQIKDGNNRFREDSLNFFMFNILPGTTSAAAEKSKFLKEIILGDTVVEEISSSFALELLSHMKGGPSISVLLDLALGDDALISQDAADILKTQFFLYEADTERLKVAYEEGNLVAENILKSYAKAEFFTNLPDIDEEIKVVTYVAAEGDISTDLLSPGNQAHSRSDRELHGKCFISEKAQAEIKELQKINPDKRVMLIAEKGTMGVGSSRMSGVNNVALWTGKPASPYVPFV
;
A
#
# COMPACT_ATOMS: atom_id res chain seq x y z
N MET A 1 10.09 -5.29 29.30
CA MET A 1 10.19 -5.96 27.98
C MET A 1 10.08 -4.86 26.95
N SER A 2 10.75 -4.91 25.81
CA SER A 2 10.56 -3.87 24.79
C SER A 2 9.26 -4.13 24.02
N LEU A 3 8.66 -3.08 23.44
CA LEU A 3 7.46 -3.22 22.59
C LEU A 3 7.71 -4.14 21.40
N TYR A 4 8.93 -4.08 20.85
CA TYR A 4 9.34 -4.99 19.79
C TYR A 4 9.30 -6.46 20.24
N SER A 5 9.81 -6.79 21.44
CA SER A 5 9.78 -8.16 21.95
C SER A 5 8.35 -8.66 22.19
N GLU A 6 7.49 -7.81 22.72
CA GLU A 6 6.07 -8.13 22.91
C GLU A 6 5.35 -8.39 21.59
N TYR A 7 5.66 -7.57 20.58
CA TYR A 7 5.10 -7.74 19.24
C TYR A 7 5.61 -9.04 18.58
N MET A 8 6.87 -9.41 18.75
CA MET A 8 7.41 -10.68 18.24
C MET A 8 6.76 -11.89 18.89
N ASP A 9 6.49 -11.84 20.19
CA ASP A 9 5.77 -12.89 20.91
C ASP A 9 4.32 -13.01 20.42
N GLU A 10 3.64 -11.88 20.14
CA GLU A 10 2.31 -11.86 19.53
C GLU A 10 2.32 -12.50 18.14
N ILE A 11 3.29 -12.18 17.29
CA ILE A 11 3.45 -12.79 15.96
C ILE A 11 3.59 -14.30 16.07
N ALA A 12 4.49 -14.77 16.95
CA ALA A 12 4.73 -16.19 17.14
C ALA A 12 3.46 -16.93 17.59
N THR A 13 2.73 -16.36 18.55
CA THR A 13 1.46 -16.88 19.04
C THR A 13 0.40 -16.94 17.95
N ARG A 14 0.20 -15.84 17.19
CA ARG A 14 -0.78 -15.80 16.10
C ARG A 14 -0.49 -16.83 15.02
N LYS A 15 0.77 -16.99 14.64
CA LYS A 15 1.16 -17.97 13.63
C LYS A 15 0.97 -19.40 14.11
N LYS A 16 1.39 -19.70 15.34
CA LYS A 16 1.34 -21.05 15.93
C LYS A 16 -0.09 -21.48 16.23
N ASP A 17 -0.86 -20.63 16.89
CA ASP A 17 -2.15 -21.02 17.48
C ASP A 17 -3.33 -20.78 16.53
N LEU A 18 -3.21 -19.79 15.63
CA LEU A 18 -4.28 -19.36 14.75
C LEU A 18 -3.96 -19.51 13.25
N GLY A 19 -2.70 -19.77 12.88
CA GLY A 19 -2.26 -19.81 11.49
C GLY A 19 -2.41 -18.46 10.75
N LEU A 20 -2.42 -17.35 11.51
CA LEU A 20 -2.67 -16.01 10.96
C LEU A 20 -1.35 -15.26 10.67
N ASN A 21 -1.43 -14.35 9.70
CA ASN A 21 -0.37 -13.38 9.44
C ASN A 21 -0.16 -12.43 10.64
N PRO A 22 1.00 -11.77 10.74
CA PRO A 22 1.24 -10.75 11.75
C PRO A 22 0.13 -9.70 11.76
N LYS A 23 -0.31 -9.29 12.95
CA LYS A 23 -1.20 -8.13 13.09
C LYS A 23 -0.46 -6.88 12.59
N PRO A 24 -1.07 -6.03 11.74
CA PRO A 24 -0.46 -4.77 11.39
C PRO A 24 -0.20 -3.89 12.61
N ILE A 25 0.90 -3.17 12.59
CA ILE A 25 1.30 -2.25 13.65
C ILE A 25 0.43 -0.99 13.55
N ASP A 26 -0.30 -0.69 14.62
CA ASP A 26 -1.16 0.49 14.75
C ASP A 26 -0.68 1.44 15.87
N ASP A 27 0.32 1.03 16.64
CA ASP A 27 0.91 1.79 17.75
C ASP A 27 2.16 2.55 17.31
N GLY A 28 2.13 3.88 17.45
CA GLY A 28 3.25 4.76 17.15
C GLY A 28 4.46 4.58 18.08
N ALA A 29 4.27 4.12 19.31
CA ALA A 29 5.40 3.87 20.21
C ALA A 29 6.26 2.69 19.72
N LEU A 30 5.61 1.63 19.23
CA LEU A 30 6.33 0.52 18.59
C LEU A 30 7.06 0.99 17.32
N VAL A 31 6.41 1.82 16.48
CA VAL A 31 7.07 2.36 15.26
C VAL A 31 8.29 3.18 15.60
N LYS A 32 8.25 4.00 16.66
CA LYS A 32 9.44 4.73 17.16
C LYS A 32 10.57 3.79 17.55
N GLU A 33 10.26 2.68 18.22
CA GLU A 33 11.27 1.66 18.58
C GLU A 33 11.86 1.03 17.30
N LEU A 34 11.03 0.69 16.30
CA LEU A 34 11.53 0.19 15.00
C LEU A 34 12.45 1.22 14.33
N ILE A 35 12.09 2.50 14.31
CA ILE A 35 12.90 3.57 13.71
C ILE A 35 14.26 3.68 14.39
N LEU A 36 14.31 3.58 15.72
CA LEU A 36 15.58 3.58 16.45
C LEU A 36 16.46 2.37 16.07
N GLN A 37 15.86 1.18 15.92
CA GLN A 37 16.55 -0.02 15.48
C GLN A 37 17.04 0.09 14.03
N ILE A 38 16.27 0.73 13.14
CA ILE A 38 16.65 0.99 11.75
C ILE A 38 17.84 1.96 11.66
N LYS A 39 17.84 3.01 12.49
CA LYS A 39 18.93 4.02 12.54
C LYS A 39 20.24 3.47 13.10
N ASP A 40 20.20 2.39 13.87
CA ASP A 40 21.40 1.71 14.41
C ASP A 40 21.83 0.59 13.46
N GLY A 41 22.83 0.86 12.63
CA GLY A 41 23.36 -0.10 11.64
C GLY A 41 23.88 -1.43 12.23
N ASN A 42 24.17 -1.46 13.55
CA ASN A 42 24.65 -2.68 14.23
C ASN A 42 23.54 -3.40 15.01
N ASN A 43 22.30 -2.93 14.94
CA ASN A 43 21.20 -3.53 15.67
C ASN A 43 20.83 -4.90 15.07
N ARG A 44 20.82 -5.93 15.89
CA ARG A 44 20.50 -7.30 15.47
C ARG A 44 19.08 -7.49 14.92
N PHE A 45 18.19 -6.55 15.22
CA PHE A 45 16.78 -6.58 14.78
C PHE A 45 16.50 -5.64 13.60
N ARG A 46 17.56 -4.99 13.07
CA ARG A 46 17.42 -3.96 12.05
C ARG A 46 16.71 -4.48 10.78
N GLU A 47 17.05 -5.66 10.31
CA GLU A 47 16.43 -6.27 9.12
C GLU A 47 14.94 -6.52 9.32
N ASP A 48 14.55 -7.12 10.44
CA ASP A 48 13.13 -7.34 10.78
C ASP A 48 12.40 -6.02 10.92
N SER A 49 13.02 -5.02 11.58
CA SER A 49 12.45 -3.69 11.77
C SER A 49 12.21 -2.96 10.44
N LEU A 50 13.11 -3.09 9.47
CA LEU A 50 12.94 -2.59 8.12
C LEU A 50 11.75 -3.25 7.42
N ASN A 51 11.65 -4.58 7.50
CA ASN A 51 10.53 -5.31 6.91
C ASN A 51 9.19 -4.89 7.53
N PHE A 52 9.12 -4.78 8.86
CA PHE A 52 7.90 -4.33 9.52
C PHE A 52 7.57 -2.88 9.19
N PHE A 53 8.57 -2.00 9.15
CA PHE A 53 8.38 -0.60 8.81
C PHE A 53 7.84 -0.44 7.37
N MET A 54 8.42 -1.13 6.41
CA MET A 54 7.98 -1.04 5.02
C MET A 54 6.59 -1.64 4.82
N PHE A 55 6.33 -2.84 5.36
CA PHE A 55 5.21 -3.66 4.91
C PHE A 55 4.16 -3.99 5.97
N ASN A 56 4.37 -3.65 7.25
CA ASN A 56 3.48 -4.12 8.32
C ASN A 56 2.90 -3.01 9.21
N ILE A 57 3.07 -1.75 8.85
CA ILE A 57 2.44 -0.63 9.55
C ILE A 57 1.10 -0.33 8.90
N LEU A 58 0.04 -0.29 9.74
CA LEU A 58 -1.31 0.02 9.30
C LEU A 58 -1.38 1.49 8.83
N PRO A 59 -1.75 1.75 7.57
CA PRO A 59 -1.94 3.11 7.07
C PRO A 59 -3.23 3.74 7.63
N GLY A 60 -3.50 4.98 7.24
CA GLY A 60 -4.67 5.73 7.67
C GLY A 60 -4.37 6.68 8.82
N THR A 61 -5.26 6.77 9.82
CA THR A 61 -5.20 7.78 10.89
C THR A 61 -4.59 7.28 12.20
N THR A 62 -3.85 6.16 12.15
CA THR A 62 -3.21 5.59 13.34
C THR A 62 -2.00 6.40 13.78
N SER A 63 -1.61 6.28 15.05
CA SER A 63 -0.36 6.87 15.54
C SER A 63 0.87 6.24 14.86
N ALA A 64 0.79 4.97 14.49
CA ALA A 64 1.81 4.28 13.69
C ALA A 64 1.99 4.91 12.32
N ALA A 65 0.89 5.22 11.61
CA ALA A 65 0.93 5.90 10.32
C ALA A 65 1.55 7.32 10.44
N ALA A 66 1.30 8.02 11.53
CA ALA A 66 1.90 9.33 11.78
C ALA A 66 3.43 9.26 11.91
N GLU A 67 3.93 8.30 12.70
CA GLU A 67 5.38 8.12 12.86
C GLU A 67 6.04 7.61 11.57
N LYS A 68 5.38 6.71 10.82
CA LYS A 68 5.86 6.25 9.50
C LYS A 68 5.97 7.41 8.53
N SER A 69 4.92 8.21 8.37
CA SER A 69 4.91 9.35 7.42
C SER A 69 6.00 10.36 7.75
N LYS A 70 6.19 10.67 9.04
CA LYS A 70 7.23 11.58 9.51
C LYS A 70 8.62 11.06 9.16
N PHE A 71 8.89 9.80 9.44
CA PHE A 71 10.21 9.21 9.15
C PHE A 71 10.47 9.09 7.64
N LEU A 72 9.47 8.77 6.84
CA LEU A 72 9.59 8.80 5.38
C LEU A 72 9.91 10.20 4.87
N LYS A 73 9.33 11.26 5.46
CA LYS A 73 9.67 12.65 5.14
C LYS A 73 11.14 12.96 5.44
N GLU A 74 11.67 12.51 6.60
CA GLU A 74 13.08 12.68 6.95
C GLU A 74 14.01 12.04 5.91
N ILE A 75 13.64 10.84 5.40
CA ILE A 75 14.41 10.14 4.36
C ILE A 75 14.31 10.87 3.02
N ILE A 76 13.11 11.31 2.62
CA ILE A 76 12.89 12.02 1.36
C ILE A 76 13.71 13.31 1.29
N LEU A 77 13.75 14.06 2.39
CA LEU A 77 14.51 15.33 2.49
C LEU A 77 16.01 15.12 2.72
N GLY A 78 16.47 13.88 2.94
CA GLY A 78 17.88 13.59 3.21
C GLY A 78 18.34 13.89 4.64
N ASP A 79 17.39 14.22 5.55
CA ASP A 79 17.69 14.44 6.97
C ASP A 79 18.14 13.15 7.68
N THR A 80 17.72 12.02 7.15
CA THR A 80 18.12 10.68 7.61
C THR A 80 18.40 9.79 6.39
N VAL A 81 19.53 9.08 6.43
CA VAL A 81 19.92 8.13 5.37
C VAL A 81 19.66 6.70 5.85
N VAL A 82 18.91 5.94 5.07
CA VAL A 82 18.68 4.50 5.24
C VAL A 82 19.00 3.83 3.91
N GLU A 83 20.05 3.01 3.88
CA GLU A 83 20.59 2.46 2.62
C GLU A 83 19.55 1.67 1.81
N GLU A 84 18.63 0.98 2.50
CA GLU A 84 17.60 0.16 1.88
C GLU A 84 16.36 0.95 1.43
N ILE A 85 16.24 2.21 1.84
CA ILE A 85 15.10 3.07 1.52
C ILE A 85 15.63 4.35 0.87
N SER A 86 15.70 4.36 -0.47
CA SER A 86 16.03 5.58 -1.22
C SER A 86 14.93 6.65 -1.06
N SER A 87 15.24 7.91 -1.35
CA SER A 87 14.24 9.00 -1.34
C SER A 87 13.03 8.70 -2.24
N SER A 88 13.27 8.16 -3.44
CA SER A 88 12.18 7.77 -4.35
C SER A 88 11.35 6.61 -3.81
N PHE A 89 11.97 5.61 -3.19
CA PHE A 89 11.25 4.50 -2.57
C PHE A 89 10.48 4.96 -1.32
N ALA A 90 11.03 5.88 -0.53
CA ALA A 90 10.32 6.47 0.60
C ALA A 90 9.07 7.23 0.13
N LEU A 91 9.15 7.94 -0.99
CA LEU A 91 8.01 8.63 -1.59
C LEU A 91 6.96 7.63 -2.13
N GLU A 92 7.38 6.52 -2.71
CA GLU A 92 6.50 5.42 -3.11
C GLU A 92 5.77 4.82 -1.90
N LEU A 93 6.49 4.50 -0.81
CA LEU A 93 5.88 4.01 0.43
C LEU A 93 4.86 5.01 0.99
N LEU A 94 5.16 6.31 0.94
CA LEU A 94 4.25 7.37 1.37
C LEU A 94 2.99 7.42 0.49
N SER A 95 3.12 7.21 -0.82
CA SER A 95 2.01 7.19 -1.78
C SER A 95 1.00 6.05 -1.51
N HIS A 96 1.48 4.94 -0.97
CA HIS A 96 0.63 3.79 -0.62
C HIS A 96 -0.20 3.99 0.66
N MET A 97 0.11 4.97 1.48
CA MET A 97 -0.61 5.20 2.74
C MET A 97 -2.03 5.74 2.55
N LYS A 98 -2.30 6.44 1.42
CA LYS A 98 -3.66 6.79 0.96
C LYS A 98 -4.54 7.55 1.95
N GLY A 99 -3.98 8.40 2.77
CA GLY A 99 -4.77 9.21 3.70
C GLY A 99 -4.11 9.41 5.07
N GLY A 100 -4.83 10.01 6.00
CA GLY A 100 -4.31 10.33 7.32
C GLY A 100 -3.09 11.26 7.28
N PRO A 101 -2.10 11.06 8.16
CA PRO A 101 -0.91 11.91 8.25
C PRO A 101 -0.09 12.00 6.96
N SER A 102 -0.21 11.01 6.05
CA SER A 102 0.51 11.04 4.78
C SER A 102 0.09 12.20 3.88
N ILE A 103 -1.16 12.65 3.96
CA ILE A 103 -1.64 13.79 3.19
C ILE A 103 -0.92 15.08 3.57
N SER A 104 -0.87 15.39 4.87
CA SER A 104 -0.17 16.59 5.34
C SER A 104 1.33 16.55 5.01
N VAL A 105 1.96 15.37 5.10
CA VAL A 105 3.38 15.19 4.72
C VAL A 105 3.57 15.39 3.21
N LEU A 106 2.71 14.79 2.38
CA LEU A 106 2.76 15.01 0.92
C LEU A 106 2.56 16.47 0.56
N LEU A 107 1.67 17.17 1.28
CA LEU A 107 1.45 18.60 1.07
C LEU A 107 2.67 19.44 1.49
N ASP A 108 3.32 19.10 2.62
CA ASP A 108 4.57 19.74 3.01
C ASP A 108 5.66 19.59 1.94
N LEU A 109 5.78 18.40 1.36
CA LEU A 109 6.74 18.12 0.29
C LEU A 109 6.37 18.85 -1.00
N ALA A 110 5.09 18.85 -1.38
CA ALA A 110 4.60 19.52 -2.60
C ALA A 110 4.74 21.03 -2.56
N LEU A 111 4.64 21.64 -1.39
CA LEU A 111 4.84 23.08 -1.19
C LEU A 111 6.27 23.44 -0.77
N GLY A 112 7.18 22.48 -0.73
CA GLY A 112 8.59 22.67 -0.38
C GLY A 112 9.43 23.24 -1.51
N ASP A 113 10.70 23.55 -1.21
CA ASP A 113 11.61 24.26 -2.13
C ASP A 113 12.28 23.38 -3.18
N ASP A 114 12.35 22.05 -2.95
CA ASP A 114 12.94 21.12 -3.93
C ASP A 114 11.95 20.83 -5.06
N ALA A 115 12.25 21.31 -6.26
CA ALA A 115 11.34 21.26 -7.38
C ALA A 115 10.98 19.82 -7.84
N LEU A 116 11.91 18.86 -7.71
CA LEU A 116 11.66 17.46 -8.11
C LEU A 116 10.76 16.78 -7.08
N ILE A 117 11.10 16.88 -5.80
CA ILE A 117 10.29 16.34 -4.71
C ILE A 117 8.90 16.98 -4.71
N SER A 118 8.82 18.29 -4.91
CA SER A 118 7.57 19.05 -4.97
C SER A 118 6.65 18.54 -6.07
N GLN A 119 7.18 18.33 -7.28
CA GLN A 119 6.39 17.82 -8.40
C GLN A 119 5.90 16.39 -8.15
N ASP A 120 6.79 15.50 -7.72
CA ASP A 120 6.45 14.10 -7.44
C ASP A 120 5.40 13.98 -6.33
N ALA A 121 5.53 14.74 -5.25
CA ALA A 121 4.56 14.79 -4.16
C ALA A 121 3.21 15.34 -4.62
N ALA A 122 3.21 16.38 -5.49
CA ALA A 122 2.00 16.92 -6.08
C ALA A 122 1.28 15.89 -6.97
N ASP A 123 2.03 15.14 -7.76
CA ASP A 123 1.45 14.10 -8.63
C ASP A 123 0.82 12.96 -7.82
N ILE A 124 1.43 12.61 -6.69
CA ILE A 124 0.82 11.67 -5.74
C ILE A 124 -0.46 12.27 -5.14
N LEU A 125 -0.44 13.51 -4.67
CA LEU A 125 -1.63 14.17 -4.10
C LEU A 125 -2.80 14.19 -5.07
N LYS A 126 -2.58 14.40 -6.36
CA LYS A 126 -3.63 14.34 -7.40
C LYS A 126 -4.33 12.97 -7.48
N THR A 127 -3.69 11.90 -7.01
CA THR A 127 -4.29 10.56 -6.94
C THR A 127 -5.03 10.29 -5.62
N GLN A 128 -4.92 11.18 -4.64
CA GLN A 128 -5.62 11.10 -3.37
C GLN A 128 -6.92 11.91 -3.47
N PHE A 129 -8.05 11.35 -3.05
CA PHE A 129 -9.33 12.06 -3.08
C PHE A 129 -9.78 12.53 -1.69
N PHE A 130 -8.95 12.38 -0.68
CA PHE A 130 -9.18 12.93 0.65
C PHE A 130 -8.18 14.06 0.94
N LEU A 131 -8.71 15.27 1.10
CA LEU A 131 -8.01 16.36 1.75
C LEU A 131 -8.76 16.71 3.03
N TYR A 132 -8.03 16.92 4.09
CA TYR A 132 -8.58 17.41 5.34
C TYR A 132 -8.79 18.93 5.23
N GLU A 133 -9.69 19.49 6.04
CA GLU A 133 -10.00 20.91 6.03
C GLU A 133 -8.75 21.79 6.17
N ALA A 134 -7.87 21.46 7.12
CA ALA A 134 -6.63 22.18 7.34
C ALA A 134 -5.68 22.11 6.13
N ASP A 135 -5.58 20.97 5.46
CA ASP A 135 -4.72 20.81 4.28
C ASP A 135 -5.32 21.52 3.06
N THR A 136 -6.63 21.53 2.94
CA THR A 136 -7.35 22.29 1.89
C THR A 136 -7.14 23.81 2.06
N GLU A 137 -7.20 24.32 3.28
CA GLU A 137 -6.93 25.73 3.55
C GLU A 137 -5.48 26.11 3.26
N ARG A 138 -4.52 25.26 3.60
CA ARG A 138 -3.10 25.45 3.25
C ARG A 138 -2.89 25.52 1.74
N LEU A 139 -3.52 24.62 0.97
CA LEU A 139 -3.47 24.66 -0.50
C LEU A 139 -4.07 25.96 -1.06
N LYS A 140 -5.20 26.39 -0.50
CA LYS A 140 -5.86 27.62 -0.91
C LYS A 140 -4.97 28.83 -0.65
N VAL A 141 -4.38 28.96 0.54
CA VAL A 141 -3.46 30.04 0.87
C VAL A 141 -2.27 30.04 -0.09
N ALA A 142 -1.62 28.89 -0.31
CA ALA A 142 -0.52 28.80 -1.25
C ALA A 142 -0.90 29.20 -2.69
N TYR A 143 -2.11 28.81 -3.14
CA TYR A 143 -2.65 29.24 -4.44
C TYR A 143 -2.86 30.77 -4.51
N GLU A 144 -3.44 31.39 -3.48
CA GLU A 144 -3.66 32.83 -3.39
C GLU A 144 -2.33 33.63 -3.38
N GLU A 145 -1.25 33.00 -2.86
CA GLU A 145 0.12 33.54 -2.90
C GLU A 145 0.82 33.30 -4.25
N GLY A 146 0.17 32.65 -5.20
CA GLY A 146 0.67 32.43 -6.57
C GLY A 146 1.51 31.16 -6.73
N ASN A 147 1.43 30.19 -5.82
CA ASN A 147 2.13 28.91 -5.94
C ASN A 147 1.53 28.06 -7.05
N LEU A 148 2.31 27.79 -8.12
CA LEU A 148 1.85 27.06 -9.29
C LEU A 148 1.59 25.57 -9.00
N VAL A 149 2.27 24.98 -8.03
CA VAL A 149 2.04 23.58 -7.63
C VAL A 149 0.69 23.44 -6.94
N ALA A 150 0.37 24.37 -6.03
CA ALA A 150 -0.95 24.43 -5.41
C ALA A 150 -2.06 24.64 -6.44
N GLU A 151 -1.85 25.52 -7.41
CA GLU A 151 -2.78 25.73 -8.53
C GLU A 151 -3.03 24.43 -9.32
N ASN A 152 -1.97 23.69 -9.65
CA ASN A 152 -2.06 22.42 -10.38
C ASN A 152 -2.83 21.35 -9.60
N ILE A 153 -2.57 21.22 -8.30
CA ILE A 153 -3.30 20.29 -7.42
C ILE A 153 -4.78 20.65 -7.39
N LEU A 154 -5.12 21.92 -7.15
CA LEU A 154 -6.52 22.38 -7.08
C LEU A 154 -7.24 22.21 -8.43
N LYS A 155 -6.58 22.48 -9.56
CA LYS A 155 -7.14 22.24 -10.90
C LYS A 155 -7.43 20.75 -11.13
N SER A 156 -6.53 19.86 -10.70
CA SER A 156 -6.73 18.41 -10.79
C SER A 156 -7.94 17.96 -9.97
N TYR A 157 -8.09 18.46 -8.75
CA TYR A 157 -9.26 18.19 -7.92
C TYR A 157 -10.55 18.73 -8.54
N ALA A 158 -10.54 19.95 -9.07
CA ALA A 158 -11.70 20.56 -9.74
C ALA A 158 -12.17 19.74 -10.97
N LYS A 159 -11.24 19.07 -11.65
CA LYS A 159 -11.53 18.19 -12.79
C LYS A 159 -11.81 16.74 -12.39
N ALA A 160 -11.69 16.42 -11.11
CA ALA A 160 -11.78 15.04 -10.58
C ALA A 160 -10.85 14.05 -11.30
N GLU A 161 -9.61 14.47 -11.62
CA GLU A 161 -8.66 13.67 -12.39
C GLU A 161 -8.32 12.32 -11.72
N PHE A 162 -8.39 12.24 -10.38
CA PHE A 162 -8.25 11.00 -9.62
C PHE A 162 -9.31 9.94 -9.94
N PHE A 163 -10.45 10.34 -10.55
CA PHE A 163 -11.47 9.40 -11.07
C PHE A 163 -11.42 9.26 -12.58
N THR A 164 -11.07 10.31 -13.31
CA THR A 164 -11.20 10.36 -14.77
C THR A 164 -9.91 10.03 -15.49
N ASN A 165 -8.76 10.23 -14.86
CA ASN A 165 -7.45 9.95 -15.43
C ASN A 165 -7.07 8.46 -15.25
N LEU A 166 -7.92 7.57 -15.78
CA LEU A 166 -7.69 6.14 -15.76
C LEU A 166 -7.04 5.70 -17.08
N PRO A 167 -6.18 4.67 -17.05
CA PRO A 167 -5.63 4.11 -18.27
C PRO A 167 -6.74 3.54 -19.16
N ASP A 168 -6.58 3.69 -20.46
CA ASP A 168 -7.48 3.08 -21.44
C ASP A 168 -7.49 1.55 -21.31
N ILE A 169 -8.60 0.97 -21.73
CA ILE A 169 -8.74 -0.48 -21.82
C ILE A 169 -7.95 -1.01 -23.00
N ASP A 170 -7.07 -1.98 -22.79
CA ASP A 170 -6.38 -2.67 -23.86
C ASP A 170 -7.40 -3.35 -24.77
N GLU A 171 -7.30 -3.19 -26.10
CA GLU A 171 -8.15 -3.87 -27.06
C GLU A 171 -7.96 -5.40 -27.02
N GLU A 172 -6.77 -5.86 -26.66
CA GLU A 172 -6.41 -7.28 -26.52
C GLU A 172 -5.67 -7.49 -25.20
N ILE A 173 -6.17 -8.41 -24.37
CA ILE A 173 -5.51 -8.80 -23.14
C ILE A 173 -4.99 -10.23 -23.27
N LYS A 174 -3.66 -10.39 -23.34
CA LYS A 174 -3.03 -11.72 -23.35
C LYS A 174 -3.04 -12.31 -21.94
N VAL A 175 -3.54 -13.52 -21.81
CA VAL A 175 -3.65 -14.20 -20.51
C VAL A 175 -3.01 -15.58 -20.53
N VAL A 176 -2.57 -16.02 -19.35
CA VAL A 176 -2.30 -17.41 -19.02
C VAL A 176 -3.19 -17.77 -17.84
N THR A 177 -3.81 -18.92 -17.89
CA THR A 177 -4.80 -19.32 -16.87
C THR A 177 -4.15 -20.05 -15.71
N TYR A 178 -4.66 -19.77 -14.51
CA TYR A 178 -4.35 -20.50 -13.28
C TYR A 178 -5.66 -21.03 -12.68
N VAL A 179 -5.78 -22.34 -12.56
CA VAL A 179 -6.94 -22.96 -11.91
C VAL A 179 -6.76 -22.89 -10.39
N ALA A 180 -7.46 -21.97 -9.77
CA ALA A 180 -7.31 -21.68 -8.34
C ALA A 180 -8.06 -22.68 -7.44
N ALA A 181 -9.15 -23.27 -7.92
CA ALA A 181 -9.89 -24.34 -7.26
C ALA A 181 -10.76 -25.12 -8.23
N GLU A 182 -11.08 -26.37 -7.88
CA GLU A 182 -12.21 -27.11 -8.45
C GLU A 182 -13.46 -26.78 -7.64
N GLY A 183 -14.42 -26.07 -8.22
CA GLY A 183 -15.62 -25.56 -7.55
C GLY A 183 -15.55 -24.08 -7.23
N ASP A 184 -16.45 -23.62 -6.37
CA ASP A 184 -16.61 -22.21 -6.05
C ASP A 184 -15.41 -21.62 -5.32
N ILE A 185 -15.01 -20.43 -5.73
CA ILE A 185 -14.02 -19.62 -5.04
C ILE A 185 -14.75 -18.54 -4.26
N SER A 186 -14.73 -18.64 -2.93
CA SER A 186 -15.39 -17.68 -2.07
C SER A 186 -14.62 -16.37 -1.95
N THR A 187 -15.32 -15.30 -1.60
CA THR A 187 -14.68 -14.02 -1.25
C THR A 187 -13.82 -14.13 0.01
N ASP A 188 -14.07 -15.09 0.90
CA ASP A 188 -13.22 -15.37 2.05
C ASP A 188 -11.89 -16.02 1.66
N LEU A 189 -11.85 -16.79 0.59
CA LEU A 189 -10.61 -17.32 0.04
C LEU A 189 -9.75 -16.22 -0.60
N LEU A 190 -10.40 -15.26 -1.26
CA LEU A 190 -9.71 -14.13 -1.90
C LEU A 190 -9.30 -13.03 -0.91
N SER A 191 -10.07 -12.85 0.18
CA SER A 191 -9.90 -11.79 1.18
C SER A 191 -10.52 -12.21 2.51
N PRO A 192 -9.80 -12.96 3.35
CA PRO A 192 -10.32 -13.52 4.58
C PRO A 192 -10.89 -12.48 5.54
N GLY A 193 -12.07 -12.77 6.12
CA GLY A 193 -12.75 -11.89 7.08
C GLY A 193 -11.95 -11.66 8.35
N ASN A 194 -11.24 -12.68 8.83
CA ASN A 194 -10.36 -12.59 10.01
C ASN A 194 -9.09 -11.74 9.79
N GLN A 195 -8.80 -11.33 8.54
CA GLN A 195 -7.74 -10.41 8.17
C GLN A 195 -8.27 -9.03 7.72
N ALA A 196 -9.52 -8.71 8.06
CA ALA A 196 -10.17 -7.46 7.64
C ALA A 196 -9.40 -6.20 8.07
N HIS A 197 -8.70 -6.25 9.18
CA HIS A 197 -7.87 -5.15 9.69
C HIS A 197 -6.70 -4.76 8.79
N SER A 198 -6.24 -5.66 7.90
CA SER A 198 -5.16 -5.37 6.96
C SER A 198 -5.62 -4.80 5.61
N ARG A 199 -6.95 -4.68 5.37
CA ARG A 199 -7.50 -4.31 4.06
C ARG A 199 -7.13 -2.92 3.55
N SER A 200 -6.78 -2.02 4.45
CA SER A 200 -6.31 -0.68 4.09
C SER A 200 -4.90 -0.68 3.48
N ASP A 201 -4.10 -1.69 3.80
CA ASP A 201 -2.79 -1.93 3.21
C ASP A 201 -2.89 -3.08 2.20
N ARG A 202 -2.85 -2.75 0.91
CA ARG A 202 -3.06 -3.72 -0.19
C ARG A 202 -1.97 -4.79 -0.24
N GLU A 203 -0.72 -4.40 -0.01
CA GLU A 203 0.42 -5.32 -0.04
C GLU A 203 0.37 -6.30 1.13
N LEU A 204 0.09 -5.79 2.33
CA LEU A 204 -0.07 -6.62 3.50
C LEU A 204 -1.26 -7.57 3.37
N HIS A 205 -2.42 -7.05 2.96
CA HIS A 205 -3.62 -7.85 2.78
C HIS A 205 -3.48 -8.87 1.63
N GLY A 206 -2.70 -8.54 0.62
CA GLY A 206 -2.35 -9.44 -0.48
C GLY A 206 -1.68 -10.75 -0.02
N LYS A 207 -0.96 -10.73 1.11
CA LYS A 207 -0.35 -11.94 1.69
C LYS A 207 -1.37 -12.98 2.14
N CYS A 208 -2.64 -12.59 2.32
CA CYS A 208 -3.72 -13.50 2.72
C CYS A 208 -4.44 -14.16 1.54
N PHE A 209 -4.02 -13.87 0.30
CA PHE A 209 -4.68 -14.33 -0.92
C PHE A 209 -4.53 -15.84 -1.13
N ILE A 210 -5.62 -16.55 -1.23
CA ILE A 210 -5.75 -18.00 -1.48
C ILE A 210 -4.85 -18.85 -0.58
N SER A 211 -3.57 -19.03 -0.96
CA SER A 211 -2.57 -19.80 -0.20
C SER A 211 -1.16 -19.43 -0.65
N GLU A 212 -0.16 -19.68 0.20
CA GLU A 212 1.25 -19.48 -0.14
C GLU A 212 1.66 -20.31 -1.39
N LYS A 213 1.12 -21.53 -1.51
CA LYS A 213 1.36 -22.39 -2.69
C LYS A 213 0.82 -21.73 -3.96
N ALA A 214 -0.44 -21.27 -3.95
CA ALA A 214 -1.04 -20.60 -5.09
C ALA A 214 -0.27 -19.33 -5.47
N GLN A 215 0.16 -18.55 -4.48
CA GLN A 215 0.97 -17.35 -4.68
C GLN A 215 2.30 -17.67 -5.37
N ALA A 216 2.99 -18.73 -4.95
CA ALA A 216 4.25 -19.17 -5.56
C ALA A 216 4.04 -19.64 -7.01
N GLU A 217 2.99 -20.43 -7.27
CA GLU A 217 2.67 -20.93 -8.60
C GLU A 217 2.26 -19.79 -9.56
N ILE A 218 1.50 -18.80 -9.09
CA ILE A 218 1.14 -17.61 -9.86
C ILE A 218 2.39 -16.80 -10.21
N LYS A 219 3.30 -16.58 -9.27
CA LYS A 219 4.57 -15.88 -9.54
C LYS A 219 5.41 -16.61 -10.59
N GLU A 220 5.47 -17.92 -10.54
CA GLU A 220 6.22 -18.70 -11.54
C GLU A 220 5.55 -18.59 -12.93
N LEU A 221 4.23 -18.64 -13.00
CA LEU A 221 3.51 -18.40 -14.25
C LEU A 221 3.78 -17.02 -14.85
N GLN A 222 3.84 -15.98 -14.02
CA GLN A 222 4.18 -14.62 -14.44
C GLN A 222 5.61 -14.53 -14.96
N LYS A 223 6.55 -15.18 -14.29
CA LYS A 223 7.96 -15.20 -14.68
C LYS A 223 8.18 -15.89 -16.04
N ILE A 224 7.46 -16.99 -16.30
CA ILE A 224 7.53 -17.73 -17.57
C ILE A 224 6.79 -17.00 -18.68
N ASN A 225 5.77 -16.20 -18.35
CA ASN A 225 4.93 -15.47 -19.30
C ASN A 225 4.92 -13.95 -19.01
N PRO A 226 6.05 -13.25 -19.17
CA PRO A 226 6.18 -11.84 -18.75
C PRO A 226 5.31 -10.86 -19.55
N ASP A 227 4.83 -11.28 -20.73
CA ASP A 227 3.96 -10.51 -21.64
C ASP A 227 2.46 -10.80 -21.41
N LYS A 228 2.11 -11.70 -20.49
CA LYS A 228 0.74 -12.11 -20.22
C LYS A 228 0.32 -11.79 -18.80
N ARG A 229 -0.99 -11.62 -18.61
CA ARG A 229 -1.60 -11.56 -17.28
C ARG A 229 -2.03 -12.96 -16.84
N VAL A 230 -1.99 -13.23 -15.56
CA VAL A 230 -2.57 -14.48 -15.02
C VAL A 230 -4.07 -14.28 -14.85
N MET A 231 -4.87 -15.15 -15.41
CA MET A 231 -6.30 -15.19 -15.20
C MET A 231 -6.65 -16.34 -14.26
N LEU A 232 -7.28 -16.03 -13.13
CA LEU A 232 -7.78 -17.06 -12.20
C LEU A 232 -9.02 -17.71 -12.75
N ILE A 233 -9.10 -19.03 -12.60
CA ILE A 233 -10.27 -19.81 -13.00
C ILE A 233 -10.76 -20.63 -11.81
N ALA A 234 -12.07 -20.63 -11.62
CA ALA A 234 -12.81 -21.61 -10.81
C ALA A 234 -13.29 -22.74 -11.74
N GLU A 235 -12.63 -23.89 -11.69
CA GLU A 235 -13.06 -25.03 -12.52
C GLU A 235 -14.37 -25.61 -11.98
N LYS A 236 -15.40 -25.65 -12.82
CA LYS A 236 -16.76 -26.12 -12.47
C LYS A 236 -17.43 -25.34 -11.33
N GLY A 237 -17.04 -24.09 -11.12
CA GLY A 237 -17.59 -23.24 -10.06
C GLY A 237 -17.61 -21.77 -10.44
N THR A 238 -18.01 -20.95 -9.46
CA THR A 238 -18.14 -19.50 -9.59
C THR A 238 -17.05 -18.78 -8.80
N MET A 239 -16.49 -17.70 -9.38
CA MET A 239 -15.53 -16.84 -8.70
C MET A 239 -16.24 -15.79 -7.84
N GLY A 240 -15.78 -15.60 -6.60
CA GLY A 240 -16.24 -14.50 -5.74
C GLY A 240 -17.58 -14.76 -5.04
N VAL A 241 -17.92 -16.01 -4.77
CA VAL A 241 -19.15 -16.38 -4.04
C VAL A 241 -19.07 -15.88 -2.60
N GLY A 242 -20.14 -15.25 -2.14
CA GLY A 242 -20.28 -14.75 -0.76
C GLY A 242 -20.46 -13.24 -0.67
N SER A 243 -19.99 -12.62 0.42
CA SER A 243 -20.15 -11.18 0.64
C SER A 243 -19.30 -10.36 -0.35
N SER A 244 -19.86 -9.25 -0.86
CA SER A 244 -19.13 -8.34 -1.74
C SER A 244 -17.94 -7.70 -1.01
N ARG A 245 -16.73 -7.89 -1.53
CA ARG A 245 -15.48 -7.38 -0.94
C ARG A 245 -14.56 -6.80 -2.00
N MET A 246 -14.44 -5.48 -2.03
CA MET A 246 -13.48 -4.79 -2.90
C MET A 246 -12.05 -5.27 -2.65
N SER A 247 -11.70 -5.62 -1.40
CA SER A 247 -10.39 -6.18 -1.07
C SER A 247 -10.09 -7.51 -1.76
N GLY A 248 -11.10 -8.34 -2.06
CA GLY A 248 -10.93 -9.54 -2.88
C GLY A 248 -10.52 -9.19 -4.31
N VAL A 249 -11.19 -8.19 -4.91
CA VAL A 249 -10.81 -7.66 -6.24
C VAL A 249 -9.39 -7.12 -6.24
N ASN A 250 -9.03 -6.35 -5.21
CA ASN A 250 -7.69 -5.81 -5.07
C ASN A 250 -6.62 -6.90 -4.98
N ASN A 251 -6.88 -7.97 -4.22
CA ASN A 251 -5.95 -9.09 -4.10
C ASN A 251 -5.81 -9.86 -5.42
N VAL A 252 -6.91 -10.09 -6.13
CA VAL A 252 -6.84 -10.69 -7.47
C VAL A 252 -5.99 -9.81 -8.39
N ALA A 253 -6.24 -8.50 -8.45
CA ALA A 253 -5.47 -7.58 -9.29
C ALA A 253 -3.97 -7.56 -8.93
N LEU A 254 -3.64 -7.59 -7.63
CA LEU A 254 -2.26 -7.62 -7.15
C LEU A 254 -1.51 -8.87 -7.64
N TRP A 255 -2.14 -10.03 -7.54
CA TRP A 255 -1.51 -11.32 -7.86
C TRP A 255 -1.57 -11.71 -9.33
N THR A 256 -2.52 -11.20 -10.10
CA THR A 256 -2.75 -11.63 -11.49
C THR A 256 -2.38 -10.59 -12.54
N GLY A 257 -2.13 -9.36 -12.14
CA GLY A 257 -1.84 -8.28 -13.06
C GLY A 257 -0.93 -7.21 -12.48
N LYS A 258 -0.88 -6.08 -13.16
CA LYS A 258 -0.24 -4.90 -12.62
C LYS A 258 -1.15 -4.29 -11.54
N PRO A 259 -0.62 -3.77 -10.43
CA PRO A 259 -1.41 -3.18 -9.34
C PRO A 259 -2.40 -2.10 -9.80
N ALA A 260 -2.11 -1.41 -10.89
CA ALA A 260 -2.95 -0.38 -11.50
C ALA A 260 -3.89 -0.93 -12.61
N SER A 261 -4.00 -2.24 -12.79
CA SER A 261 -4.90 -2.77 -13.81
C SER A 261 -6.35 -2.58 -13.38
N PRO A 262 -7.18 -1.83 -14.14
CA PRO A 262 -8.59 -1.66 -13.85
C PRO A 262 -9.41 -2.93 -14.10
N TYR A 263 -8.78 -3.98 -14.66
CA TYR A 263 -9.48 -5.18 -15.06
C TYR A 263 -9.26 -6.30 -14.07
N VAL A 264 -10.27 -6.51 -13.28
CA VAL A 264 -10.60 -7.82 -12.73
C VAL A 264 -11.98 -8.15 -13.30
N PRO A 265 -12.07 -8.86 -14.43
CA PRO A 265 -13.36 -9.39 -14.82
C PRO A 265 -13.75 -10.42 -13.77
N PHE A 266 -14.73 -10.07 -12.94
CA PHE A 266 -15.57 -11.04 -12.31
C PHE A 266 -16.59 -11.45 -13.37
N VAL A 267 -16.35 -12.58 -13.97
CA VAL A 267 -17.33 -13.24 -14.83
C VAL A 267 -17.90 -14.41 -14.04
#